data_e31501b42f765af5a69551322f1a0981
#
_entry.id   e31501b42f765af5a69551322f1a0981
#
_cell.length_a   1.000
_cell.length_b   1.000
_cell.length_c   1.000
_cell.angle_alpha   90.00
_cell.angle_beta   90.00
_cell.angle_gamma   90.00
#
_symmetry.space_group_name_H-M   'P 1'
#
loop_
_entity.id
_entity.type
_entity.pdbx_description
1 polymer ?
#
loop_
_entity_poly.entity_id
_entity_poly.type
_entity_poly.pdbx_seq_one_letter_code
_entity_poly.pdbx_strand_id
1 'polypeptide(L)'
;MMAKKNMTSAAGIAALAVLALLPLASGNQYLLSVGAMTLLYAYLALSWNILGGIAGQLSLGHAAYFGLGAYTSTWLFVNLGISPWLGMWAGAVVAMGAALIVGLSCLQLRGAYFALATIASCMVLKTLVENADTLLGGPRGMEVTLLRDAPLYFQHTGKAYYYIVALVFTIAALLINRHVLRSRFGYCLTAVRNDQDAAMALGVPVRRYKLTAAMLSAAMTALGGTFYAQFVLYISPDKVFGANLSVVIAVVCIIGGRGTLWGPVLGALLLLPGEELARSLTGGMVGADMMLYGLLLMIVIRWEPRGLMAILARRASVPARGASSPVKAAGPAMGGTR
;
A
#
# COMPACT_ATOMS: atom_id res chain seq x y z
N MET A 1 17.81 19.47 -11.12
CA MET A 1 17.27 18.17 -10.67
C MET A 1 17.09 18.07 -9.14
N MET A 2 17.95 18.67 -8.31
CA MET A 2 17.84 18.69 -6.84
C MET A 2 16.64 19.48 -6.29
N ALA A 3 16.33 20.66 -6.83
CA ALA A 3 15.20 21.50 -6.41
C ALA A 3 13.83 20.79 -6.58
N LYS A 4 13.67 20.00 -7.66
CA LYS A 4 12.46 19.22 -7.96
C LYS A 4 12.21 18.10 -6.94
N LYS A 5 13.29 17.50 -6.41
CA LYS A 5 13.26 16.44 -5.39
C LYS A 5 12.88 17.00 -4.01
N ASN A 6 13.26 18.25 -3.72
CA ASN A 6 12.95 18.91 -2.46
C ASN A 6 11.49 19.38 -2.37
N MET A 7 10.89 19.80 -3.47
CA MET A 7 9.50 20.31 -3.50
C MET A 7 8.46 19.19 -3.37
N THR A 8 8.68 18.04 -4.00
CA THR A 8 7.83 16.85 -3.81
C THR A 8 7.99 16.27 -2.41
N SER A 9 9.19 16.37 -1.83
CA SER A 9 9.46 15.99 -0.44
C SER A 9 8.76 16.94 0.55
N ALA A 10 8.78 18.25 0.30
CA ALA A 10 8.14 19.24 1.17
C ALA A 10 6.61 19.10 1.17
N ALA A 11 5.98 18.90 0.00
CA ALA A 11 4.55 18.66 -0.10
C ALA A 11 4.11 17.39 0.62
N GLY A 12 4.90 16.31 0.51
CA GLY A 12 4.64 15.07 1.21
C GLY A 12 4.79 15.19 2.72
N ILE A 13 5.81 15.90 3.19
CA ILE A 13 6.01 16.19 4.62
C ILE A 13 4.87 17.07 5.16
N ALA A 14 4.46 18.09 4.41
CA ALA A 14 3.33 18.95 4.78
C ALA A 14 2.01 18.16 4.86
N ALA A 15 1.75 17.27 3.90
CA ALA A 15 0.59 16.39 3.93
C ALA A 15 0.59 15.47 5.16
N LEU A 16 1.73 14.91 5.50
CA LEU A 16 1.89 14.03 6.67
C LEU A 16 1.79 14.83 7.98
N ALA A 17 2.28 16.07 8.01
CA ALA A 17 2.14 16.96 9.16
C ALA A 17 0.68 17.39 9.38
N VAL A 18 -0.05 17.72 8.31
CA VAL A 18 -1.48 18.02 8.37
C VAL A 18 -2.26 16.80 8.87
N LEU A 19 -1.99 15.60 8.34
CA LEU A 19 -2.54 14.35 8.83
C LEU A 19 -2.21 14.12 10.31
N ALA A 20 -0.98 14.40 10.74
CA ALA A 20 -0.56 14.16 12.11
C ALA A 20 -1.20 15.13 13.11
N LEU A 21 -1.38 16.38 12.75
CA LEU A 21 -1.76 17.44 13.69
C LEU A 21 -3.28 17.69 13.75
N LEU A 22 -3.99 17.61 12.62
CA LEU A 22 -5.41 17.97 12.55
C LEU A 22 -6.33 17.10 13.42
N PRO A 23 -6.26 15.75 13.40
CA PRO A 23 -7.11 14.92 14.24
C PRO A 23 -6.74 14.98 15.73
N LEU A 24 -5.44 15.12 16.05
CA LEU A 24 -4.97 15.25 17.42
C LEU A 24 -5.43 16.56 18.07
N ALA A 25 -5.42 17.66 17.30
CA ALA A 25 -5.85 18.97 17.78
C ALA A 25 -7.38 19.06 18.01
N SER A 26 -8.17 18.30 17.24
CA SER A 26 -9.63 18.32 17.33
C SER A 26 -10.19 17.57 18.55
N GLY A 27 -9.44 16.61 19.12
CA GLY A 27 -9.91 15.76 20.23
C GLY A 27 -11.11 14.86 19.88
N ASN A 28 -11.62 14.91 18.66
CA ASN A 28 -12.80 14.18 18.24
C ASN A 28 -12.46 12.72 17.94
N GLN A 29 -13.06 11.79 18.69
CA GLN A 29 -12.84 10.34 18.57
C GLN A 29 -13.18 9.80 17.16
N TYR A 30 -14.16 10.40 16.49
CA TYR A 30 -14.52 10.04 15.12
C TYR A 30 -13.41 10.41 14.12
N LEU A 31 -12.90 11.64 14.17
CA LEU A 31 -11.82 12.09 13.30
C LEU A 31 -10.53 11.30 13.55
N LEU A 32 -10.25 10.94 14.81
CA LEU A 32 -9.13 10.08 15.16
C LEU A 32 -9.28 8.66 14.55
N SER A 33 -10.50 8.11 14.54
CA SER A 33 -10.78 6.80 13.94
C SER A 33 -10.61 6.83 12.42
N VAL A 34 -11.17 7.83 11.74
CA VAL A 34 -11.04 8.02 10.29
C VAL A 34 -9.56 8.25 9.93
N GLY A 35 -8.87 9.08 10.70
CA GLY A 35 -7.44 9.34 10.53
C GLY A 35 -6.58 8.09 10.71
N ALA A 36 -6.86 7.27 11.74
CA ALA A 36 -6.13 6.01 11.98
C ALA A 36 -6.32 5.03 10.82
N MET A 37 -7.55 4.90 10.29
CA MET A 37 -7.82 4.08 9.11
C MET A 37 -7.14 4.63 7.85
N THR A 38 -7.17 5.94 7.64
CA THR A 38 -6.46 6.59 6.52
C THR A 38 -4.95 6.29 6.57
N LEU A 39 -4.33 6.38 7.75
CA LEU A 39 -2.93 6.04 7.95
C LEU A 39 -2.65 4.55 7.74
N LEU A 40 -3.55 3.67 8.20
CA LEU A 40 -3.43 2.23 7.94
C LEU A 40 -3.44 1.92 6.44
N TYR A 41 -4.37 2.50 5.69
CA TYR A 41 -4.40 2.31 4.24
C TYR A 41 -3.21 2.96 3.53
N ALA A 42 -2.70 4.09 4.02
CA ALA A 42 -1.44 4.66 3.54
C ALA A 42 -0.26 3.70 3.76
N TYR A 43 -0.20 3.09 4.94
CA TYR A 43 0.78 2.06 5.28
C TYR A 43 0.67 0.84 4.36
N LEU A 44 -0.54 0.30 4.17
CA LEU A 44 -0.79 -0.85 3.28
C LEU A 44 -0.46 -0.54 1.82
N ALA A 45 -0.81 0.65 1.35
CA ALA A 45 -0.45 1.10 0.01
C ALA A 45 1.07 1.27 -0.18
N LEU A 46 1.79 1.73 0.86
CA LEU A 46 3.26 1.75 0.88
C LEU A 46 3.85 0.33 0.87
N SER A 47 3.22 -0.62 1.56
CA SER A 47 3.63 -2.03 1.54
C SER A 47 3.44 -2.62 0.14
N TRP A 48 2.29 -2.38 -0.48
CA TRP A 48 2.00 -2.79 -1.86
C TRP A 48 2.92 -2.12 -2.88
N ASN A 49 3.32 -0.87 -2.64
CA ASN A 49 4.19 -0.08 -3.54
C ASN A 49 5.54 -0.76 -3.78
N ILE A 50 6.06 -1.54 -2.84
CA ILE A 50 7.33 -2.27 -3.02
C ILE A 50 7.19 -3.28 -4.15
N LEU A 51 6.13 -4.09 -4.17
CA LEU A 51 5.91 -5.12 -5.17
C LEU A 51 5.21 -4.57 -6.42
N GLY A 52 4.11 -3.83 -6.26
CA GLY A 52 3.30 -3.32 -7.37
C GLY A 52 3.88 -2.06 -8.02
N GLY A 53 4.46 -1.18 -7.22
CA GLY A 53 5.00 0.10 -7.66
C GLY A 53 6.45 0.02 -8.14
N ILE A 54 7.37 -0.45 -7.28
CA ILE A 54 8.81 -0.46 -7.54
C ILE A 54 9.20 -1.64 -8.42
N ALA A 55 8.75 -2.87 -8.09
CA ALA A 55 9.05 -4.06 -8.89
C ALA A 55 8.11 -4.25 -10.09
N GLY A 56 7.02 -3.48 -10.19
CA GLY A 56 6.10 -3.50 -11.32
C GLY A 56 5.22 -4.75 -11.43
N GLN A 57 5.08 -5.53 -10.34
CA GLN A 57 4.26 -6.74 -10.31
C GLN A 57 2.87 -6.39 -9.75
N LEU A 58 1.84 -6.38 -10.60
CA LEU A 58 0.45 -6.11 -10.18
C LEU A 58 -0.07 -7.29 -9.34
N SER A 59 0.09 -7.21 -8.02
CA SER A 59 -0.44 -8.21 -7.09
C SER A 59 -1.79 -7.76 -6.54
N LEU A 60 -2.78 -8.64 -6.60
CA LEU A 60 -4.10 -8.46 -5.99
C LEU A 60 -4.35 -9.50 -4.87
N GLY A 61 -3.29 -10.07 -4.31
CA GLY A 61 -3.33 -11.03 -3.22
C GLY A 61 -2.91 -10.47 -1.86
N HIS A 62 -2.78 -9.16 -1.70
CA HIS A 62 -2.29 -8.56 -0.44
C HIS A 62 -3.24 -8.79 0.74
N ALA A 63 -4.54 -8.95 0.50
CA ALA A 63 -5.50 -9.33 1.54
C ALA A 63 -5.16 -10.68 2.18
N ALA A 64 -4.55 -11.61 1.43
CA ALA A 64 -4.06 -12.87 2.00
C ALA A 64 -3.02 -12.64 3.11
N TYR A 65 -2.03 -11.80 2.85
CA TYR A 65 -0.97 -11.47 3.82
C TYR A 65 -1.51 -10.66 5.00
N PHE A 66 -2.45 -9.76 4.72
CA PHE A 66 -3.16 -9.00 5.74
C PHE A 66 -3.94 -9.92 6.67
N GLY A 67 -4.72 -10.84 6.12
CA GLY A 67 -5.50 -11.82 6.86
C GLY A 67 -4.62 -12.76 7.68
N LEU A 68 -3.52 -13.28 7.09
CA LEU A 68 -2.57 -14.13 7.82
C LEU A 68 -1.97 -13.39 9.02
N GLY A 69 -1.60 -12.12 8.88
CA GLY A 69 -1.11 -11.30 9.99
C GLY A 69 -2.16 -11.12 11.09
N ALA A 70 -3.38 -10.75 10.70
CA ALA A 70 -4.50 -10.55 11.62
C ALA A 70 -4.83 -11.83 12.39
N TYR A 71 -5.03 -12.95 11.68
CA TYR A 71 -5.40 -14.22 12.31
C TYR A 71 -4.28 -14.81 13.17
N THR A 72 -3.03 -14.80 12.70
CA THR A 72 -1.91 -15.34 13.47
C THR A 72 -1.72 -14.59 14.79
N SER A 73 -1.72 -13.26 14.75
CA SER A 73 -1.55 -12.48 15.98
C SER A 73 -2.73 -12.59 16.93
N THR A 74 -3.97 -12.64 16.41
CA THR A 74 -5.18 -12.82 17.21
C THR A 74 -5.23 -14.19 17.85
N TRP A 75 -4.89 -15.25 17.10
CA TRP A 75 -4.87 -16.61 17.60
C TRP A 75 -3.84 -16.79 18.75
N LEU A 76 -2.63 -16.23 18.58
CA LEU A 76 -1.59 -16.25 19.61
C LEU A 76 -2.03 -15.48 20.86
N PHE A 77 -2.76 -14.39 20.70
CA PHE A 77 -3.25 -13.60 21.81
C PHE A 77 -4.38 -14.31 22.55
N VAL A 78 -5.41 -14.82 21.84
CA VAL A 78 -6.59 -15.43 22.46
C VAL A 78 -6.28 -16.77 23.11
N ASN A 79 -5.46 -17.63 22.47
CA ASN A 79 -5.21 -18.98 22.95
C ASN A 79 -3.98 -19.10 23.85
N LEU A 80 -2.93 -18.30 23.62
CA LEU A 80 -1.66 -18.41 24.35
C LEU A 80 -1.38 -17.19 25.23
N GLY A 81 -2.21 -16.15 25.21
CA GLY A 81 -1.98 -14.93 25.98
C GLY A 81 -0.76 -14.12 25.53
N ILE A 82 -0.20 -14.43 24.34
CA ILE A 82 0.98 -13.75 23.82
C ILE A 82 0.59 -12.36 23.36
N SER A 83 1.38 -11.35 23.76
CA SER A 83 1.16 -9.96 23.35
C SER A 83 1.09 -9.83 21.83
N PRO A 84 0.09 -9.09 21.28
CA PRO A 84 -0.02 -8.81 19.85
C PRO A 84 1.21 -8.11 19.26
N TRP A 85 2.01 -7.42 20.06
CA TRP A 85 3.31 -6.88 19.65
C TRP A 85 4.32 -7.96 19.24
N LEU A 86 4.31 -9.10 19.90
CA LEU A 86 5.10 -10.27 19.50
C LEU A 86 4.38 -11.07 18.42
N GLY A 87 3.05 -11.20 18.54
CA GLY A 87 2.20 -11.88 17.56
C GLY A 87 2.31 -11.30 16.15
N MET A 88 2.50 -9.97 16.01
CA MET A 88 2.65 -9.35 14.70
C MET A 88 3.92 -9.81 13.95
N TRP A 89 5.02 -10.08 14.65
CA TRP A 89 6.24 -10.60 14.02
C TRP A 89 6.07 -12.06 13.61
N ALA A 90 5.38 -12.85 14.42
CA ALA A 90 5.00 -14.21 14.03
C ALA A 90 4.11 -14.20 12.78
N GLY A 91 3.10 -13.32 12.75
CA GLY A 91 2.25 -13.10 11.58
C GLY A 91 3.03 -12.67 10.33
N ALA A 92 4.04 -11.81 10.50
CA ALA A 92 4.92 -11.39 9.40
C ALA A 92 5.74 -12.59 8.86
N VAL A 93 6.25 -13.47 9.72
CA VAL A 93 6.98 -14.68 9.29
C VAL A 93 6.06 -15.63 8.53
N VAL A 94 4.84 -15.85 9.03
CA VAL A 94 3.84 -16.70 8.34
C VAL A 94 3.49 -16.12 6.97
N ALA A 95 3.27 -14.79 6.89
CA ALA A 95 2.98 -14.12 5.64
C ALA A 95 4.16 -14.16 4.65
N MET A 96 5.40 -14.05 5.14
CA MET A 96 6.59 -14.24 4.30
C MET A 96 6.68 -15.67 3.75
N GLY A 97 6.36 -16.68 4.57
CA GLY A 97 6.28 -18.08 4.13
C GLY A 97 5.22 -18.28 3.05
N ALA A 98 4.03 -17.72 3.23
CA ALA A 98 2.97 -17.75 2.21
C ALA A 98 3.39 -17.01 0.93
N ALA A 99 4.03 -15.85 1.05
CA ALA A 99 4.56 -15.10 -0.09
C ALA A 99 5.68 -15.86 -0.82
N LEU A 100 6.48 -16.65 -0.12
CA LEU A 100 7.48 -17.53 -0.70
C LEU A 100 6.82 -18.63 -1.55
N ILE A 101 5.82 -19.32 -0.99
CA ILE A 101 5.08 -20.41 -1.69
C ILE A 101 4.38 -19.85 -2.94
N VAL A 102 3.57 -18.80 -2.77
CA VAL A 102 2.86 -18.15 -3.89
C VAL A 102 3.85 -17.56 -4.89
N GLY A 103 4.93 -16.94 -4.40
CA GLY A 103 5.95 -16.35 -5.26
C GLY A 103 6.70 -17.38 -6.09
N LEU A 104 7.09 -18.52 -5.51
CA LEU A 104 7.77 -19.59 -6.26
C LEU A 104 6.90 -20.13 -7.41
N SER A 105 5.59 -20.20 -7.21
CA SER A 105 4.63 -20.71 -8.19
C SER A 105 4.20 -19.65 -9.21
N CYS A 106 3.97 -18.40 -8.78
CA CYS A 106 3.29 -17.38 -9.59
C CYS A 106 4.22 -16.34 -10.21
N LEU A 107 5.46 -16.11 -9.69
CA LEU A 107 6.36 -15.05 -10.20
C LEU A 107 6.90 -15.32 -11.62
N GLN A 108 6.68 -16.49 -12.16
CA GLN A 108 6.95 -16.80 -13.57
C GLN A 108 5.90 -16.17 -14.52
N LEU A 109 4.70 -15.91 -13.99
CA LEU A 109 3.62 -15.27 -14.73
C LEU A 109 3.89 -13.77 -14.88
N ARG A 110 3.40 -13.19 -15.98
CA ARG A 110 3.58 -11.77 -16.30
C ARG A 110 2.24 -11.06 -16.39
N GLY A 111 2.22 -9.78 -16.04
CA GLY A 111 1.06 -8.90 -16.22
C GLY A 111 -0.21 -9.39 -15.53
N ALA A 112 -1.31 -9.48 -16.27
CA ALA A 112 -2.63 -9.85 -15.75
C ALA A 112 -2.69 -11.27 -15.18
N TYR A 113 -1.93 -12.22 -15.75
CA TYR A 113 -1.91 -13.59 -15.24
C TYR A 113 -1.35 -13.69 -13.82
N PHE A 114 -0.35 -12.86 -13.49
CA PHE A 114 0.16 -12.78 -12.13
C PHE A 114 -0.91 -12.22 -11.16
N ALA A 115 -1.66 -11.20 -11.57
CA ALA A 115 -2.74 -10.64 -10.76
C ALA A 115 -3.84 -11.69 -10.49
N LEU A 116 -4.27 -12.43 -11.52
CA LEU A 116 -5.27 -13.49 -11.37
C LEU A 116 -4.79 -14.62 -10.45
N ALA A 117 -3.54 -15.05 -10.59
CA ALA A 117 -2.95 -16.09 -9.74
C ALA A 117 -2.88 -15.65 -8.27
N THR A 118 -2.56 -14.38 -8.00
CA THR A 118 -2.51 -13.85 -6.62
C THR A 118 -3.90 -13.70 -6.00
N ILE A 119 -4.95 -13.37 -6.79
CA ILE A 119 -6.35 -13.40 -6.33
C ILE A 119 -6.75 -14.84 -5.98
N ALA A 120 -6.47 -15.79 -6.87
CA ALA A 120 -6.79 -17.20 -6.63
C ALA A 120 -6.11 -17.71 -5.34
N SER A 121 -4.82 -17.38 -5.13
CA SER A 121 -4.09 -17.72 -3.91
C SER A 121 -4.74 -17.12 -2.65
N CYS A 122 -5.25 -15.90 -2.74
CA CYS A 122 -5.99 -15.25 -1.67
C CYS A 122 -7.29 -15.98 -1.35
N MET A 123 -8.05 -16.39 -2.37
CA MET A 123 -9.28 -17.16 -2.21
C MET A 123 -9.02 -18.52 -1.57
N VAL A 124 -7.96 -19.22 -1.97
CA VAL A 124 -7.55 -20.49 -1.36
C VAL A 124 -7.28 -20.31 0.14
N LEU A 125 -6.50 -19.30 0.52
CA LEU A 125 -6.19 -19.03 1.93
C LEU A 125 -7.46 -18.64 2.72
N LYS A 126 -8.36 -17.86 2.13
CA LYS A 126 -9.66 -17.54 2.71
C LYS A 126 -10.45 -18.82 3.01
N THR A 127 -10.61 -19.68 2.01
CA THR A 127 -11.35 -20.95 2.15
C THR A 127 -10.70 -21.88 3.20
N LEU A 128 -9.38 -21.92 3.29
CA LEU A 128 -8.69 -22.68 4.34
C LEU A 128 -9.04 -22.17 5.73
N VAL A 129 -9.09 -20.86 5.94
CA VAL A 129 -9.46 -20.25 7.22
C VAL A 129 -10.94 -20.49 7.53
N GLU A 130 -11.83 -20.38 6.53
CA GLU A 130 -13.27 -20.65 6.69
C GLU A 130 -13.57 -22.10 7.08
N ASN A 131 -12.77 -23.05 6.62
CA ASN A 131 -12.93 -24.46 6.98
C ASN A 131 -12.21 -24.86 8.29
N ALA A 132 -11.47 -23.96 8.91
CA ALA A 132 -10.76 -24.20 10.16
C ALA A 132 -11.58 -23.77 11.39
N ASP A 133 -12.80 -24.27 11.55
CA ASP A 133 -13.74 -23.87 12.61
C ASP A 133 -13.17 -24.01 14.02
N THR A 134 -12.51 -25.13 14.30
CA THR A 134 -12.00 -25.44 15.65
C THR A 134 -10.79 -24.59 16.05
N LEU A 135 -10.00 -24.12 15.08
CA LEU A 135 -8.75 -23.39 15.33
C LEU A 135 -8.93 -21.89 15.16
N LEU A 136 -9.67 -21.46 14.14
CA LEU A 136 -9.73 -20.07 13.68
C LEU A 136 -11.14 -19.49 13.71
N GLY A 137 -12.12 -20.22 14.29
CA GLY A 137 -13.53 -19.78 14.38
C GLY A 137 -14.29 -19.84 13.05
N GLY A 138 -13.67 -20.37 11.98
CA GLY A 138 -14.28 -20.54 10.66
C GLY A 138 -14.92 -19.29 10.09
N PRO A 139 -16.12 -19.39 9.46
CA PRO A 139 -16.82 -18.24 8.87
C PRO A 139 -17.24 -17.18 9.90
N ARG A 140 -17.41 -17.57 11.17
CA ARG A 140 -17.77 -16.66 12.26
C ARG A 140 -16.65 -15.70 12.61
N GLY A 141 -15.40 -16.10 12.32
CA GLY A 141 -14.22 -15.31 12.65
C GLY A 141 -13.84 -15.38 14.13
N MET A 142 -12.99 -14.44 14.56
CA MET A 142 -12.47 -14.38 15.92
C MET A 142 -12.74 -13.02 16.54
N GLU A 143 -13.15 -13.02 17.81
CA GLU A 143 -13.25 -11.82 18.63
C GLU A 143 -11.97 -11.64 19.43
N VAL A 144 -11.53 -10.39 19.53
CA VAL A 144 -10.38 -10.02 20.36
C VAL A 144 -10.90 -9.57 21.72
N THR A 145 -10.55 -10.29 22.78
CA THR A 145 -10.94 -9.93 24.14
C THR A 145 -10.39 -8.57 24.52
N LEU A 146 -11.26 -7.65 24.94
CA LEU A 146 -10.87 -6.31 25.39
C LEU A 146 -10.34 -6.36 26.83
N LEU A 147 -9.07 -6.08 27.01
CA LEU A 147 -8.39 -6.03 28.33
C LEU A 147 -8.36 -4.60 28.93
N ARG A 148 -9.18 -3.67 28.41
CA ARG A 148 -9.14 -2.24 28.72
C ARG A 148 -7.78 -1.61 28.46
N ASP A 149 -7.29 -0.69 29.30
CA ASP A 149 -6.05 0.05 29.04
C ASP A 149 -4.80 -0.81 29.32
N ALA A 150 -4.42 -1.63 28.35
CA ALA A 150 -3.26 -2.50 28.41
C ALA A 150 -2.32 -2.24 27.21
N PRO A 151 -1.48 -1.18 27.23
CA PRO A 151 -0.58 -0.82 26.10
C PRO A 151 0.38 -1.95 25.72
N LEU A 152 0.80 -2.78 26.69
CA LEU A 152 1.64 -3.97 26.46
C LEU A 152 0.93 -5.02 25.60
N TYR A 153 -0.41 -5.03 25.58
CA TYR A 153 -1.24 -5.91 24.75
C TYR A 153 -1.83 -5.18 23.53
N PHE A 154 -1.24 -4.07 23.13
CA PHE A 154 -1.69 -3.28 21.96
C PHE A 154 -3.13 -2.75 22.10
N GLN A 155 -3.65 -2.62 23.30
CA GLN A 155 -5.03 -2.19 23.56
C GLN A 155 -5.08 -0.93 24.42
N HIS A 156 -5.94 -0.01 24.00
CA HIS A 156 -6.22 1.23 24.73
C HIS A 156 -7.65 1.68 24.46
N THR A 157 -8.30 2.30 25.44
CA THR A 157 -9.68 2.79 25.30
C THR A 157 -9.75 4.00 24.36
N GLY A 158 -8.71 4.83 24.34
CA GLY A 158 -8.65 6.04 23.52
C GLY A 158 -8.19 5.80 22.09
N LYS A 159 -8.94 6.32 21.10
CA LYS A 159 -8.57 6.21 19.67
C LYS A 159 -7.27 6.94 19.31
N ALA A 160 -6.86 7.93 20.12
CA ALA A 160 -5.60 8.66 19.94
C ALA A 160 -4.36 7.72 19.98
N TYR A 161 -4.39 6.70 20.82
CA TYR A 161 -3.32 5.70 20.88
C TYR A 161 -3.14 4.98 19.53
N TYR A 162 -4.22 4.44 18.96
CA TYR A 162 -4.20 3.77 17.67
C TYR A 162 -3.79 4.70 16.53
N TYR A 163 -4.20 5.96 16.63
CA TYR A 163 -3.79 6.97 15.65
C TYR A 163 -2.27 7.19 15.66
N ILE A 164 -1.67 7.33 16.84
CA ILE A 164 -0.21 7.49 16.98
C ILE A 164 0.52 6.24 16.48
N VAL A 165 0.04 5.05 16.80
CA VAL A 165 0.65 3.79 16.32
C VAL A 165 0.56 3.68 14.80
N ALA A 166 -0.59 4.01 14.18
CA ALA A 166 -0.75 4.03 12.73
C ALA A 166 0.20 5.05 12.06
N LEU A 167 0.40 6.21 12.70
CA LEU A 167 1.35 7.22 12.25
C LEU A 167 2.80 6.69 12.27
N VAL A 168 3.19 6.03 13.37
CA VAL A 168 4.53 5.40 13.48
C VAL A 168 4.72 4.33 12.40
N PHE A 169 3.72 3.48 12.16
CA PHE A 169 3.75 2.46 11.12
C PHE A 169 3.90 3.09 9.73
N THR A 170 3.15 4.16 9.45
CA THR A 170 3.24 4.88 8.17
C THR A 170 4.62 5.52 7.96
N ILE A 171 5.18 6.13 9.01
CA ILE A 171 6.53 6.70 8.95
C ILE A 171 7.57 5.59 8.74
N ALA A 172 7.47 4.47 9.45
CA ALA A 172 8.35 3.32 9.27
C ALA A 172 8.27 2.78 7.83
N ALA A 173 7.06 2.64 7.27
CA ALA A 173 6.88 2.22 5.87
C ALA A 173 7.47 3.21 4.87
N LEU A 174 7.35 4.52 5.12
CA LEU A 174 8.00 5.55 4.29
C LEU A 174 9.53 5.42 4.33
N LEU A 175 10.10 5.20 5.52
CA LEU A 175 11.55 5.01 5.65
C LEU A 175 12.03 3.75 4.94
N ILE A 176 11.29 2.64 5.05
CA ILE A 176 11.58 1.39 4.32
C ILE A 176 11.51 1.63 2.81
N ASN A 177 10.43 2.24 2.30
CA ASN A 177 10.29 2.56 0.87
C ASN A 177 11.41 3.48 0.38
N ARG A 178 11.78 4.51 1.17
CA ARG A 178 12.90 5.40 0.85
C ARG A 178 14.23 4.65 0.80
N HIS A 179 14.47 3.74 1.76
CA HIS A 179 15.66 2.90 1.78
C HIS A 179 15.72 1.98 0.56
N VAL A 180 14.61 1.30 0.26
CA VAL A 180 14.48 0.44 -0.94
C VAL A 180 14.76 1.23 -2.20
N LEU A 181 14.12 2.38 -2.42
CA LEU A 181 14.30 3.21 -3.61
C LEU A 181 15.74 3.73 -3.82
N ARG A 182 16.53 3.83 -2.74
CA ARG A 182 17.92 4.32 -2.78
C ARG A 182 18.97 3.22 -2.76
N SER A 183 18.56 1.97 -2.52
CA SER A 183 19.42 0.80 -2.44
C SER A 183 19.70 0.20 -3.80
N ARG A 184 20.75 -0.64 -3.90
CA ARG A 184 21.02 -1.47 -5.07
C ARG A 184 19.82 -2.38 -5.41
N PHE A 185 19.12 -2.85 -4.38
CA PHE A 185 17.90 -3.65 -4.51
C PHE A 185 16.83 -2.90 -5.31
N GLY A 186 16.54 -1.65 -4.97
CA GLY A 186 15.54 -0.83 -5.68
C GLY A 186 15.95 -0.49 -7.13
N TYR A 187 17.23 -0.27 -7.38
CA TYR A 187 17.71 -0.08 -8.76
C TYR A 187 17.50 -1.33 -9.62
N CYS A 188 17.80 -2.52 -9.09
CA CYS A 188 17.55 -3.78 -9.79
C CYS A 188 16.06 -4.02 -10.00
N LEU A 189 15.21 -3.75 -9.02
CA LEU A 189 13.74 -3.85 -9.17
C LEU A 189 13.21 -2.90 -10.25
N THR A 190 13.73 -1.68 -10.31
CA THR A 190 13.34 -0.70 -11.34
C THR A 190 13.78 -1.14 -12.73
N ALA A 191 14.97 -1.74 -12.87
CA ALA A 191 15.44 -2.32 -14.12
C ALA A 191 14.51 -3.46 -14.57
N VAL A 192 14.16 -4.39 -13.66
CA VAL A 192 13.22 -5.49 -13.90
C VAL A 192 11.82 -4.98 -14.27
N ARG A 193 11.36 -3.90 -13.68
CA ARG A 193 10.07 -3.27 -14.01
C ARG A 193 10.04 -2.71 -15.42
N ASN A 194 11.14 -2.10 -15.88
CA ASN A 194 11.22 -1.49 -17.19
C ASN A 194 11.31 -2.53 -18.30
N ASP A 195 12.23 -3.47 -18.17
CA ASP A 195 12.38 -4.59 -19.09
C ASP A 195 13.02 -5.79 -18.36
N GLN A 196 12.22 -6.84 -18.18
CA GLN A 196 12.66 -8.03 -17.46
C GLN A 196 13.71 -8.84 -18.24
N ASP A 197 13.56 -8.92 -19.55
CA ASP A 197 14.44 -9.75 -20.41
C ASP A 197 15.80 -9.05 -20.57
N ALA A 198 15.81 -7.73 -20.75
CA ALA A 198 17.04 -6.94 -20.74
C ALA A 198 17.77 -7.01 -19.39
N ALA A 199 17.05 -6.96 -18.26
CA ALA A 199 17.64 -7.10 -16.94
C ALA A 199 18.29 -8.49 -16.75
N MET A 200 17.65 -9.56 -17.23
CA MET A 200 18.22 -10.93 -17.21
C MET A 200 19.48 -11.03 -18.09
N ALA A 201 19.48 -10.42 -19.25
CA ALA A 201 20.64 -10.40 -20.14
C ALA A 201 21.85 -9.70 -19.50
N LEU A 202 21.62 -8.72 -18.62
CA LEU A 202 22.65 -8.04 -17.82
C LEU A 202 23.04 -8.81 -16.54
N GLY A 203 22.55 -10.05 -16.36
CA GLY A 203 22.91 -10.90 -15.22
C GLY A 203 22.13 -10.62 -13.94
N VAL A 204 21.04 -9.83 -13.97
CA VAL A 204 20.21 -9.60 -12.79
C VAL A 204 19.38 -10.85 -12.49
N PRO A 205 19.48 -11.47 -11.29
CA PRO A 205 18.68 -12.64 -10.92
C PRO A 205 17.23 -12.23 -10.58
N VAL A 206 16.43 -11.95 -11.62
CA VAL A 206 15.08 -11.39 -11.58
C VAL A 206 14.16 -12.11 -10.59
N ARG A 207 14.19 -13.46 -10.59
CA ARG A 207 13.35 -14.27 -9.70
C ARG A 207 13.64 -13.98 -8.23
N ARG A 208 14.92 -13.87 -7.84
CA ARG A 208 15.32 -13.57 -6.44
C ARG A 208 14.86 -12.18 -6.04
N TYR A 209 15.05 -11.17 -6.89
CA TYR A 209 14.63 -9.80 -6.59
C TYR A 209 13.11 -9.65 -6.45
N LYS A 210 12.33 -10.26 -7.34
CA LYS A 210 10.86 -10.28 -7.23
C LYS A 210 10.39 -11.00 -5.97
N LEU A 211 11.00 -12.14 -5.64
CA LEU A 211 10.64 -12.93 -4.46
C LEU A 211 10.92 -12.16 -3.16
N THR A 212 12.10 -11.56 -3.04
CA THR A 212 12.42 -10.73 -1.85
C THR A 212 11.53 -9.51 -1.73
N ALA A 213 11.14 -8.89 -2.85
CA ALA A 213 10.16 -7.79 -2.84
C ALA A 213 8.77 -8.27 -2.38
N ALA A 214 8.33 -9.45 -2.84
CA ALA A 214 7.06 -10.05 -2.42
C ALA A 214 7.06 -10.38 -0.91
N MET A 215 8.13 -10.99 -0.40
CA MET A 215 8.27 -11.33 1.02
C MET A 215 8.29 -10.07 1.90
N LEU A 216 9.03 -9.03 1.52
CA LEU A 216 9.08 -7.77 2.26
C LEU A 216 7.71 -7.08 2.27
N SER A 217 7.05 -7.01 1.11
CA SER A 217 5.70 -6.47 0.96
C SER A 217 4.67 -7.23 1.81
N ALA A 218 4.74 -8.57 1.81
CA ALA A 218 3.87 -9.43 2.59
C ALA A 218 4.07 -9.25 4.10
N ALA A 219 5.33 -9.21 4.56
CA ALA A 219 5.65 -8.98 5.98
C ALA A 219 5.06 -7.65 6.47
N MET A 220 5.29 -6.57 5.72
CA MET A 220 4.71 -5.26 6.06
C MET A 220 3.19 -5.30 6.06
N THR A 221 2.56 -5.94 5.08
CA THR A 221 1.10 -6.05 5.00
C THR A 221 0.53 -6.81 6.20
N ALA A 222 1.20 -7.88 6.67
CA ALA A 222 0.81 -8.66 7.83
C ALA A 222 0.83 -7.85 9.14
N LEU A 223 1.84 -6.99 9.33
CA LEU A 223 1.87 -6.07 10.48
C LEU A 223 0.63 -5.14 10.49
N GLY A 224 0.21 -4.65 9.33
CA GLY A 224 -1.03 -3.88 9.18
C GLY A 224 -2.28 -4.68 9.54
N GLY A 225 -2.30 -5.98 9.21
CA GLY A 225 -3.38 -6.90 9.61
C GLY A 225 -3.52 -7.04 11.11
N THR A 226 -2.41 -7.16 11.83
CA THR A 226 -2.41 -7.19 13.31
C THR A 226 -2.94 -5.89 13.89
N PHE A 227 -2.49 -4.73 13.36
CA PHE A 227 -3.02 -3.43 13.78
C PHE A 227 -4.54 -3.37 13.61
N TYR A 228 -5.06 -3.78 12.46
CA TYR A 228 -6.49 -3.79 12.16
C TYR A 228 -7.27 -4.66 13.15
N ALA A 229 -6.78 -5.86 13.44
CA ALA A 229 -7.42 -6.77 14.39
C ALA A 229 -7.58 -6.14 15.78
N GLN A 230 -6.55 -5.43 16.26
CA GLN A 230 -6.59 -4.76 17.57
C GLN A 230 -7.42 -3.47 17.55
N PHE A 231 -7.53 -2.80 16.40
CA PHE A 231 -8.34 -1.59 16.25
C PHE A 231 -9.84 -1.88 16.21
N VAL A 232 -10.23 -2.96 15.48
CA VAL A 232 -11.65 -3.33 15.26
C VAL A 232 -12.15 -4.31 16.31
N LEU A 233 -11.25 -5.07 16.96
CA LEU A 233 -11.52 -6.11 17.97
C LEU A 233 -12.37 -7.29 17.46
N TYR A 234 -12.57 -7.37 16.17
CA TYR A 234 -13.27 -8.47 15.49
C TYR A 234 -12.73 -8.67 14.10
N ILE A 235 -12.37 -9.91 13.76
CA ILE A 235 -11.90 -10.28 12.43
C ILE A 235 -12.76 -11.42 11.87
N SER A 236 -13.17 -11.28 10.61
CA SER A 236 -13.83 -12.35 9.86
C SER A 236 -13.08 -12.61 8.54
N PRO A 237 -13.12 -13.83 8.00
CA PRO A 237 -12.43 -14.15 6.75
C PRO A 237 -12.84 -13.22 5.60
N ASP A 238 -14.12 -12.89 5.50
CA ASP A 238 -14.64 -12.00 4.46
C ASP A 238 -14.02 -10.60 4.50
N LYS A 239 -13.81 -10.05 5.69
CA LYS A 239 -13.25 -8.70 5.85
C LYS A 239 -11.74 -8.65 5.60
N VAL A 240 -10.99 -9.64 6.09
CA VAL A 240 -9.53 -9.57 6.08
C VAL A 240 -8.87 -10.29 4.90
N PHE A 241 -9.54 -11.30 4.30
CA PHE A 241 -9.11 -11.98 3.07
C PHE A 241 -9.92 -11.55 1.86
N GLY A 242 -10.84 -10.60 1.99
CA GLY A 242 -11.67 -10.13 0.88
C GLY A 242 -10.85 -9.57 -0.27
N ALA A 243 -11.13 -10.00 -1.51
CA ALA A 243 -10.45 -9.50 -2.70
C ALA A 243 -10.57 -7.97 -2.85
N ASN A 244 -11.71 -7.39 -2.42
CA ASN A 244 -11.93 -5.95 -2.40
C ASN A 244 -10.84 -5.20 -1.63
N LEU A 245 -10.39 -5.72 -0.49
CA LEU A 245 -9.30 -5.09 0.28
C LEU A 245 -8.02 -4.99 -0.56
N SER A 246 -7.63 -6.05 -1.27
CA SER A 246 -6.47 -6.02 -2.16
C SER A 246 -6.62 -4.99 -3.28
N VAL A 247 -7.81 -4.89 -3.86
CA VAL A 247 -8.11 -3.91 -4.92
C VAL A 247 -8.01 -2.48 -4.37
N VAL A 248 -8.60 -2.20 -3.22
CA VAL A 248 -8.54 -0.87 -2.59
C VAL A 248 -7.09 -0.48 -2.30
N ILE A 249 -6.29 -1.37 -1.71
CA ILE A 249 -4.86 -1.12 -1.44
C ILE A 249 -4.10 -0.77 -2.73
N ALA A 250 -4.33 -1.54 -3.81
CA ALA A 250 -3.70 -1.30 -5.10
C ALA A 250 -4.14 0.04 -5.72
N VAL A 251 -5.45 0.33 -5.69
CA VAL A 251 -6.06 1.56 -6.23
C VAL A 251 -5.53 2.79 -5.50
N VAL A 252 -5.47 2.77 -4.17
CA VAL A 252 -4.88 3.84 -3.36
C VAL A 252 -3.45 4.14 -3.82
N CYS A 253 -2.64 3.11 -4.01
CA CYS A 253 -1.26 3.28 -4.48
C CYS A 253 -1.18 3.80 -5.93
N ILE A 254 -2.01 3.27 -6.83
CA ILE A 254 -2.00 3.64 -8.26
C ILE A 254 -2.44 5.10 -8.44
N ILE A 255 -3.54 5.50 -7.79
CA ILE A 255 -4.08 6.87 -7.86
C ILE A 255 -3.10 7.86 -7.24
N GLY A 256 -2.50 7.53 -6.12
CA GLY A 256 -1.47 8.36 -5.51
C GLY A 256 -0.23 8.54 -6.39
N GLY A 257 0.15 7.48 -7.11
CA GLY A 257 1.33 7.44 -8.00
C GLY A 257 2.27 6.30 -7.64
N ARG A 258 2.07 5.17 -8.31
CA ARG A 258 2.87 3.94 -8.09
C ARG A 258 4.36 4.15 -8.34
N GLY A 259 5.19 3.52 -7.51
CA GLY A 259 6.65 3.60 -7.62
C GLY A 259 7.25 4.92 -7.12
N THR A 260 6.43 5.79 -6.51
CA THR A 260 6.89 7.02 -5.86
C THR A 260 6.86 6.86 -4.33
N LEU A 261 7.61 7.71 -3.62
CA LEU A 261 7.66 7.64 -2.16
C LEU A 261 6.37 8.16 -1.50
N TRP A 262 5.87 9.30 -1.96
CA TRP A 262 4.74 10.01 -1.36
C TRP A 262 3.38 9.70 -2.00
N GLY A 263 3.40 9.08 -3.18
CA GLY A 263 2.17 8.75 -3.91
C GLY A 263 1.18 7.97 -3.06
N PRO A 264 1.54 6.81 -2.49
CA PRO A 264 0.61 6.01 -1.69
C PRO A 264 -0.03 6.76 -0.53
N VAL A 265 0.72 7.66 0.12
CA VAL A 265 0.19 8.50 1.21
C VAL A 265 -0.84 9.51 0.69
N LEU A 266 -0.54 10.18 -0.43
CA LEU A 266 -1.47 11.13 -1.05
C LEU A 266 -2.73 10.43 -1.59
N GLY A 267 -2.59 9.22 -2.11
CA GLY A 267 -3.72 8.40 -2.53
C GLY A 267 -4.64 8.04 -1.38
N ALA A 268 -4.09 7.60 -0.25
CA ALA A 268 -4.86 7.31 0.95
C ALA A 268 -5.57 8.55 1.50
N LEU A 269 -4.88 9.69 1.55
CA LEU A 269 -5.41 10.98 1.99
C LEU A 269 -6.59 11.49 1.16
N LEU A 270 -6.59 11.20 -0.13
CA LEU A 270 -7.70 11.60 -1.00
C LEU A 270 -8.86 10.61 -0.89
N LEU A 271 -8.56 9.31 -0.95
CA LEU A 271 -9.59 8.29 -1.14
C LEU A 271 -10.36 7.98 0.14
N LEU A 272 -9.68 7.78 1.28
CA LEU A 272 -10.35 7.36 2.52
C LEU A 272 -11.24 8.45 3.12
N PRO A 273 -10.76 9.70 3.30
CA PRO A 273 -11.64 10.78 3.72
C PRO A 273 -12.73 11.10 2.67
N GLY A 274 -12.43 10.90 1.37
CA GLY A 274 -13.40 11.06 0.30
C GLY A 274 -14.54 10.04 0.37
N GLU A 275 -14.25 8.78 0.68
CA GLU A 275 -15.25 7.74 0.92
C GLU A 275 -16.12 8.08 2.14
N GLU A 276 -15.51 8.53 3.23
CA GLU A 276 -16.22 8.90 4.44
C GLU A 276 -17.12 10.13 4.24
N LEU A 277 -16.63 11.11 3.48
CA LEU A 277 -17.43 12.26 3.09
C LEU A 277 -18.63 11.85 2.21
N ALA A 278 -18.41 10.97 1.24
CA ALA A 278 -19.49 10.42 0.41
C ALA A 278 -20.54 9.71 1.25
N ARG A 279 -20.11 8.89 2.22
CA ARG A 279 -21.01 8.22 3.17
C ARG A 279 -21.82 9.21 4.01
N SER A 280 -21.19 10.28 4.49
CA SER A 280 -21.89 11.31 5.26
C SER A 280 -22.92 12.10 4.44
N LEU A 281 -22.63 12.37 3.16
CA LEU A 281 -23.53 13.08 2.25
C LEU A 281 -24.73 12.23 1.81
N THR A 282 -24.58 10.91 1.74
CA THR A 282 -25.66 9.98 1.36
C THR A 282 -26.60 9.63 2.52
N GLY A 283 -26.32 10.12 3.73
CA GLY A 283 -27.14 9.82 4.90
C GLY A 283 -27.23 8.33 5.25
N GLY A 284 -26.25 7.52 4.80
CA GLY A 284 -26.22 6.07 5.04
C GLY A 284 -27.10 5.23 4.11
N MET A 285 -27.53 5.77 2.95
CA MET A 285 -28.23 4.99 1.94
C MET A 285 -27.33 3.88 1.42
N VAL A 286 -27.73 2.63 1.60
CA VAL A 286 -26.95 1.45 1.22
C VAL A 286 -26.64 1.47 -0.28
N GLY A 287 -25.34 1.47 -0.63
CA GLY A 287 -24.85 1.43 -2.01
C GLY A 287 -24.67 2.79 -2.67
N ALA A 288 -25.27 3.88 -2.19
CA ALA A 288 -25.07 5.22 -2.75
C ALA A 288 -23.67 5.76 -2.46
N ASP A 289 -23.12 5.42 -1.32
CA ASP A 289 -21.72 5.68 -0.93
C ASP A 289 -20.73 5.01 -1.90
N MET A 290 -20.97 3.74 -2.25
CA MET A 290 -20.14 3.01 -3.23
C MET A 290 -20.26 3.60 -4.65
N MET A 291 -21.45 4.07 -5.05
CA MET A 291 -21.64 4.73 -6.34
C MET A 291 -20.89 6.05 -6.42
N LEU A 292 -20.99 6.90 -5.38
CA LEU A 292 -20.25 8.15 -5.30
C LEU A 292 -18.75 7.92 -5.25
N TYR A 293 -18.29 6.95 -4.48
CA TYR A 293 -16.89 6.56 -4.44
C TYR A 293 -16.38 6.06 -5.80
N GLY A 294 -17.14 5.21 -6.48
CA GLY A 294 -16.83 4.74 -7.83
C GLY A 294 -16.76 5.89 -8.85
N LEU A 295 -17.69 6.85 -8.77
CA LEU A 295 -17.67 8.04 -9.62
C LEU A 295 -16.42 8.89 -9.35
N LEU A 296 -16.08 9.12 -8.08
CA LEU A 296 -14.87 9.85 -7.67
C LEU A 296 -13.62 9.16 -8.25
N LEU A 297 -13.55 7.84 -8.15
CA LEU A 297 -12.46 7.07 -8.74
C LEU A 297 -12.36 7.26 -10.26
N MET A 298 -13.48 7.17 -10.99
CA MET A 298 -13.50 7.37 -12.44
C MET A 298 -13.00 8.77 -12.83
N ILE A 299 -13.46 9.79 -12.11
CA ILE A 299 -13.04 11.19 -12.33
C ILE A 299 -11.52 11.32 -12.12
N VAL A 300 -10.99 10.82 -11.02
CA VAL A 300 -9.56 10.93 -10.71
C VAL A 300 -8.70 10.19 -11.75
N ILE A 301 -9.07 8.98 -12.13
CA ILE A 301 -8.36 8.17 -13.13
C ILE A 301 -8.43 8.82 -14.52
N ARG A 302 -9.59 9.41 -14.88
CA ARG A 302 -9.80 10.06 -16.19
C ARG A 302 -8.94 11.33 -16.34
N TRP A 303 -8.79 12.09 -15.27
CA TRP A 303 -8.04 13.35 -15.32
C TRP A 303 -6.53 13.18 -15.14
N GLU A 304 -6.07 12.21 -14.35
CA GLU A 304 -4.64 12.01 -14.16
C GLU A 304 -4.27 10.49 -14.12
N PRO A 305 -4.15 9.87 -15.30
CA PRO A 305 -3.81 8.44 -15.40
C PRO A 305 -2.39 8.10 -14.88
N ARG A 306 -1.53 9.13 -14.68
CA ARG A 306 -0.17 8.97 -14.11
C ARG A 306 -0.13 9.12 -12.59
N GLY A 307 -1.28 9.36 -11.95
CA GLY A 307 -1.42 9.55 -10.51
C GLY A 307 -1.15 10.97 -10.02
N LEU A 308 -1.66 11.28 -8.82
CA LEU A 308 -1.59 12.61 -8.21
C LEU A 308 -0.17 13.20 -8.11
N MET A 309 0.84 12.35 -7.92
CA MET A 309 2.25 12.78 -7.88
C MET A 309 2.71 13.39 -9.23
N ALA A 310 2.10 13.02 -10.34
CA ALA A 310 2.44 13.61 -11.64
C ALA A 310 2.00 15.08 -11.74
N ILE A 311 0.86 15.44 -11.14
CA ILE A 311 0.38 16.84 -11.07
C ILE A 311 1.37 17.70 -10.28
N LEU A 312 1.77 17.22 -9.10
CA LEU A 312 2.75 17.92 -8.26
C LEU A 312 4.11 18.06 -8.96
N ALA A 313 4.53 17.03 -9.70
CA ALA A 313 5.76 17.07 -10.47
C ALA A 313 5.68 18.03 -11.68
N ARG A 314 4.52 18.15 -12.33
CA ARG A 314 4.29 19.08 -13.45
C ARG A 314 4.26 20.55 -12.98
N ARG A 315 3.59 20.85 -11.88
CA ARG A 315 3.59 22.20 -11.28
C ARG A 315 4.99 22.64 -10.84
N ALA A 316 5.86 21.69 -10.49
CA ALA A 316 7.26 21.94 -10.19
C ALA A 316 8.14 22.18 -11.42
N SER A 317 7.64 21.92 -12.63
CA SER A 317 8.32 22.15 -13.91
C SER A 317 7.64 23.28 -14.68
N VAL A 318 7.65 24.50 -14.13
CA VAL A 318 7.47 25.71 -14.95
C VAL A 318 8.68 25.77 -15.87
N PRO A 319 8.52 25.71 -17.21
CA PRO A 319 9.66 25.87 -18.10
C PRO A 319 10.19 27.29 -17.96
N ALA A 320 11.48 27.44 -17.69
CA ALA A 320 12.17 28.67 -17.95
C ALA A 320 11.95 28.99 -19.44
N ARG A 321 11.03 29.92 -19.75
CA ARG A 321 10.89 30.51 -21.06
C ARG A 321 12.21 31.23 -21.38
N GLY A 322 12.93 30.71 -22.36
CA GLY A 322 14.05 31.42 -22.92
C GLY A 322 15.30 30.57 -23.08
N ALA A 323 15.39 29.81 -24.16
CA ALA A 323 16.58 29.59 -24.99
C ALA A 323 16.32 28.41 -25.96
N SER A 324 15.64 28.72 -27.04
CA SER A 324 15.77 27.94 -28.27
C SER A 324 15.86 28.93 -29.43
N SER A 325 17.05 29.45 -29.67
CA SER A 325 17.42 29.89 -31.00
C SER A 325 17.57 28.61 -31.86
N PRO A 326 16.89 28.52 -32.99
CA PRO A 326 17.09 27.42 -33.91
C PRO A 326 18.51 27.53 -34.49
N VAL A 327 19.33 26.51 -34.25
CA VAL A 327 20.56 26.33 -35.02
C VAL A 327 20.14 26.17 -36.48
N LYS A 328 20.41 27.22 -37.29
CA LYS A 328 20.31 27.19 -38.75
C LYS A 328 21.17 26.05 -39.24
N ALA A 329 20.54 25.02 -39.76
CA ALA A 329 21.22 23.96 -40.52
C ALA A 329 21.90 24.65 -41.72
N ALA A 330 23.22 24.65 -41.72
CA ALA A 330 24.02 25.01 -42.90
C ALA A 330 23.74 23.95 -43.97
N GLY A 331 23.13 24.41 -45.07
CA GLY A 331 22.87 23.58 -46.24
C GLY A 331 24.17 23.06 -46.86
N PRO A 332 24.12 21.92 -47.54
CA PRO A 332 25.30 21.42 -48.24
C PRO A 332 25.68 22.32 -49.39
N ALA A 333 26.94 22.80 -49.38
CA ALA A 333 27.52 23.51 -50.50
C ALA A 333 27.61 22.59 -51.73
N MET A 334 26.76 22.84 -52.71
CA MET A 334 27.00 22.32 -54.07
C MET A 334 28.22 23.03 -54.62
N GLY A 335 29.29 22.31 -54.79
CA GLY A 335 30.47 22.69 -55.58
C GLY A 335 30.56 21.76 -56.75
N GLY A 336 30.27 22.27 -57.89
CA GLY A 336 30.28 21.60 -59.17
C GLY A 336 31.64 21.56 -59.82
N THR A 337 31.62 20.83 -60.90
CA THR A 337 32.50 20.83 -62.12
C THR A 337 33.91 20.30 -61.97
N ARG A 338 34.23 19.16 -62.49
CA ARG A 338 34.61 18.81 -63.88
C ARG A 338 34.89 17.31 -63.95
#